data_cca428aecbfd35807aa2dfaba392b56e
#
_entry.id   cca428aecbfd35807aa2dfaba392b56e
#
_cell.length_a   1.000
_cell.length_b   1.000
_cell.length_c   1.000
_cell.angle_alpha   90.00
_cell.angle_beta   90.00
_cell.angle_gamma   90.00
#
_symmetry.space_group_name_H-M   'P 1'
#
loop_
_entity.id
_entity.type
_entity.pdbx_description
1 polymer ?
#
loop_
_entity_poly.entity_id
_entity_poly.type
_entity_poly.pdbx_seq_one_letter_code
_entity_poly.pdbx_strand_id
1 'polypeptide(L)'
;MRGHQILNDPFKNKGTAFTQEERQALGLVGLLPPYVQTLEEQAAQTYAHMHQKGSDLEKRLFLMEIFNTNRTLFYYLFSQHLEEFNPIVYDPTIADTIENYSELFVDPQYAAYLDINHPENIETTLKNAAGDREIRLIVVTDAEGILGIGDWGTNGVDISVGKLMVYTGAAGIDPASVLPLVIDAGTNRQSLLDDPNYLGNRHERVRGDRYYAFIDQFVETAERLFPKLYLHWEDFGRGNAANILNKYKTQIPTFNDDIQGTGIVTLGGVFASMDIAGEKLTDQVYLCYGGGTAGAGIASRVLREMVVDGLSEEEAYKRFFMVDKQGLLFDDMDDLTPEQRPFAKKRSDFANADKLTDLLEVVKTVKPTILVGTSTQPNTFTKEVVEAMCENAERPVIFPLSNPTKLAEATAKDIIEWSNGKAFVATGIPSDDVEFNGVNYVIGQANNALIYPGLGLGMLASEASLLTDEMIGAAAHAVNGIVDITKPGAPVLPPFKYVNEVSLKVATAVAKKAQEQGLARAAEQDMEKAVREFRWTPKY
;
A
#
# COMPACT_ATOMS: atom_id res chain seq x y z
N MET A 1 -10.73 -17.61 -30.50
CA MET A 1 -11.45 -16.33 -30.66
C MET A 1 -11.18 -15.72 -32.03
N ARG A 2 -12.17 -15.05 -32.65
CA ARG A 2 -12.06 -14.38 -33.95
C ARG A 2 -12.97 -13.15 -34.02
N GLY A 3 -12.62 -12.19 -34.87
CA GLY A 3 -13.43 -11.01 -35.10
C GLY A 3 -13.69 -10.19 -33.85
N HIS A 4 -14.91 -9.75 -33.61
CA HIS A 4 -15.29 -8.95 -32.45
C HIS A 4 -14.99 -9.61 -31.11
N GLN A 5 -14.93 -10.96 -31.01
CA GLN A 5 -14.54 -11.61 -29.74
C GLN A 5 -13.13 -11.26 -29.30
N ILE A 6 -12.18 -11.06 -30.24
CA ILE A 6 -10.81 -10.62 -29.91
C ILE A 6 -10.78 -9.13 -29.57
N LEU A 7 -11.50 -8.31 -30.34
CA LEU A 7 -11.57 -6.86 -30.10
C LEU A 7 -12.24 -6.51 -28.77
N ASN A 8 -13.08 -7.41 -28.24
CA ASN A 8 -13.73 -7.26 -26.94
C ASN A 8 -12.97 -7.92 -25.78
N ASP A 9 -11.84 -8.57 -26.04
CA ASP A 9 -10.97 -9.14 -25.00
C ASP A 9 -9.80 -8.20 -24.70
N PRO A 10 -9.82 -7.45 -23.59
CA PRO A 10 -8.79 -6.44 -23.32
C PRO A 10 -7.39 -7.01 -23.14
N PHE A 11 -7.26 -8.29 -22.83
CA PHE A 11 -5.96 -8.97 -22.69
C PHE A 11 -5.34 -9.39 -24.03
N LYS A 12 -6.13 -9.40 -25.11
CA LYS A 12 -5.72 -9.84 -26.45
C LYS A 12 -5.87 -8.77 -27.51
N ASN A 13 -6.68 -7.76 -27.24
CA ASN A 13 -6.95 -6.69 -28.18
C ASN A 13 -5.71 -5.78 -28.32
N LYS A 14 -5.22 -5.67 -29.58
CA LYS A 14 -4.15 -4.75 -29.96
C LYS A 14 -4.66 -3.50 -30.68
N GLY A 15 -5.99 -3.40 -30.87
CA GLY A 15 -6.59 -2.31 -31.64
C GLY A 15 -6.00 -2.20 -33.05
N THR A 16 -5.58 -1.01 -33.42
CA THR A 16 -4.98 -0.72 -34.74
C THR A 16 -3.60 -1.36 -34.94
N ALA A 17 -2.97 -1.92 -33.88
CA ALA A 17 -1.65 -2.55 -33.97
C ALA A 17 -1.68 -4.01 -34.47
N PHE A 18 -2.85 -4.62 -34.65
CA PHE A 18 -2.90 -5.92 -35.35
C PHE A 18 -2.28 -5.81 -36.75
N THR A 19 -1.27 -6.64 -37.04
CA THR A 19 -0.62 -6.68 -38.34
C THR A 19 -1.58 -7.16 -39.44
N GLN A 20 -1.25 -6.95 -40.71
CA GLN A 20 -2.12 -7.38 -41.82
C GLN A 20 -2.33 -8.91 -41.83
N GLU A 21 -1.27 -9.67 -41.46
CA GLU A 21 -1.32 -11.12 -41.34
C GLU A 21 -2.23 -11.56 -40.19
N GLU A 22 -2.13 -10.92 -39.05
CA GLU A 22 -2.99 -11.15 -37.89
C GLU A 22 -4.45 -10.82 -38.21
N ARG A 23 -4.70 -9.71 -38.93
CA ARG A 23 -6.07 -9.32 -39.34
C ARG A 23 -6.72 -10.38 -40.23
N GLN A 24 -5.94 -10.96 -41.14
CA GLN A 24 -6.45 -12.08 -41.99
C GLN A 24 -6.68 -13.33 -41.15
N ALA A 25 -5.72 -13.76 -40.36
CA ALA A 25 -5.80 -14.98 -39.55
C ALA A 25 -6.94 -14.96 -38.54
N LEU A 26 -7.17 -13.78 -37.91
CA LEU A 26 -8.10 -13.60 -36.80
C LEU A 26 -9.50 -13.08 -37.24
N GLY A 27 -9.71 -12.87 -38.55
CA GLY A 27 -11.01 -12.40 -39.10
C GLY A 27 -11.29 -10.93 -38.75
N LEU A 28 -10.26 -10.07 -38.75
CA LEU A 28 -10.32 -8.65 -38.42
C LEU A 28 -10.32 -7.76 -39.67
N VAL A 29 -10.22 -8.33 -40.86
CA VAL A 29 -10.22 -7.58 -42.12
C VAL A 29 -11.54 -6.80 -42.25
N GLY A 30 -11.42 -5.47 -42.45
CA GLY A 30 -12.56 -4.57 -42.57
C GLY A 30 -13.16 -4.13 -41.21
N LEU A 31 -12.70 -4.67 -40.07
CA LEU A 31 -13.13 -4.27 -38.73
C LEU A 31 -12.29 -3.17 -38.11
N LEU A 32 -11.10 -2.92 -38.67
CA LEU A 32 -10.14 -1.91 -38.18
C LEU A 32 -9.75 -0.95 -39.32
N PRO A 33 -9.40 0.30 -39.02
CA PRO A 33 -8.82 1.22 -39.99
C PRO A 33 -7.58 0.62 -40.67
N PRO A 34 -7.30 0.94 -41.94
CA PRO A 34 -6.26 0.26 -42.73
C PRO A 34 -4.83 0.39 -42.20
N TYR A 35 -4.49 1.53 -41.60
CA TYR A 35 -3.15 1.77 -41.07
C TYR A 35 -2.87 0.87 -39.88
N VAL A 36 -1.67 0.32 -39.82
CA VAL A 36 -1.19 -0.49 -38.70
C VAL A 36 -0.27 0.38 -37.85
N GLN A 37 -0.72 0.73 -36.67
CA GLN A 37 0.10 1.49 -35.70
C GLN A 37 1.05 0.56 -34.93
N THR A 38 2.15 1.11 -34.43
CA THR A 38 2.93 0.49 -33.38
C THR A 38 2.32 0.78 -32.00
N LEU A 39 2.74 0.07 -30.97
CA LEU A 39 2.33 0.34 -29.59
C LEU A 39 2.73 1.75 -29.15
N GLU A 40 3.91 2.22 -29.56
CA GLU A 40 4.42 3.56 -29.28
C GLU A 40 3.56 4.66 -29.95
N GLU A 41 3.14 4.45 -31.20
CA GLU A 41 2.25 5.39 -31.92
C GLU A 41 0.86 5.46 -31.24
N GLN A 42 0.30 4.31 -30.83
CA GLN A 42 -0.95 4.28 -30.06
C GLN A 42 -0.79 4.99 -28.71
N ALA A 43 0.32 4.74 -28.01
CA ALA A 43 0.61 5.36 -26.73
C ALA A 43 0.75 6.89 -26.84
N ALA A 44 1.50 7.38 -27.81
CA ALA A 44 1.65 8.81 -28.04
C ALA A 44 0.31 9.50 -28.34
N GLN A 45 -0.55 8.87 -29.17
CA GLN A 45 -1.88 9.36 -29.48
C GLN A 45 -2.78 9.38 -28.24
N THR A 46 -2.79 8.31 -27.46
CA THR A 46 -3.59 8.17 -26.24
C THR A 46 -3.16 9.16 -25.17
N TYR A 47 -1.84 9.34 -24.98
CA TYR A 47 -1.28 10.31 -24.04
C TYR A 47 -1.69 11.74 -24.39
N ALA A 48 -1.56 12.13 -25.67
CA ALA A 48 -1.99 13.44 -26.15
C ALA A 48 -3.51 13.68 -25.95
N HIS A 49 -4.33 12.64 -26.14
CA HIS A 49 -5.78 12.74 -25.93
C HIS A 49 -6.14 12.87 -24.44
N MET A 50 -5.46 12.12 -23.55
CA MET A 50 -5.66 12.22 -22.11
C MET A 50 -5.41 13.67 -21.62
N HIS A 51 -4.38 14.34 -22.13
CA HIS A 51 -4.04 15.74 -21.75
C HIS A 51 -5.06 16.78 -22.25
N GLN A 52 -5.99 16.41 -23.10
CA GLN A 52 -7.11 17.29 -23.49
C GLN A 52 -8.29 17.24 -22.49
N LYS A 53 -8.23 16.36 -21.48
CA LYS A 53 -9.26 16.26 -20.46
C LYS A 53 -9.10 17.36 -19.42
N GLY A 54 -10.22 17.88 -18.90
CA GLY A 54 -10.23 19.07 -18.04
C GLY A 54 -9.92 18.81 -16.57
N SER A 55 -10.09 17.57 -16.11
CA SER A 55 -9.86 17.18 -14.72
C SER A 55 -9.23 15.80 -14.61
N ASP A 56 -8.67 15.48 -13.43
CA ASP A 56 -8.06 14.17 -13.20
C ASP A 56 -9.11 13.06 -13.18
N LEU A 57 -10.34 13.34 -12.74
CA LEU A 57 -11.46 12.40 -12.87
C LEU A 57 -11.76 12.10 -14.34
N GLU A 58 -11.83 13.11 -15.22
CA GLU A 58 -12.04 12.89 -16.66
C GLU A 58 -10.89 12.14 -17.30
N LYS A 59 -9.64 12.42 -16.90
CA LYS A 59 -8.46 11.65 -17.34
C LYS A 59 -8.57 10.19 -16.89
N ARG A 60 -8.96 9.95 -15.63
CA ARG A 60 -9.16 8.60 -15.11
C ARG A 60 -10.23 7.85 -15.91
N LEU A 61 -11.40 8.44 -16.12
CA LEU A 61 -12.47 7.80 -16.89
C LEU A 61 -12.01 7.43 -18.31
N PHE A 62 -11.28 8.33 -18.97
CA PHE A 62 -10.69 8.03 -20.28
C PHE A 62 -9.67 6.88 -20.23
N LEU A 63 -8.80 6.87 -19.23
CA LEU A 63 -7.82 5.80 -19.02
C LEU A 63 -8.52 4.46 -18.73
N MET A 64 -9.66 4.48 -18.04
CA MET A 64 -10.48 3.28 -17.79
C MET A 64 -11.10 2.70 -19.08
N GLU A 65 -11.46 3.52 -20.08
CA GLU A 65 -11.85 3.03 -21.39
C GLU A 65 -10.70 2.25 -22.05
N ILE A 66 -9.47 2.77 -21.99
CA ILE A 66 -8.30 2.08 -22.52
C ILE A 66 -8.03 0.78 -21.72
N PHE A 67 -8.10 0.85 -20.40
CA PHE A 67 -7.94 -0.30 -19.52
C PHE A 67 -8.93 -1.43 -19.84
N ASN A 68 -10.20 -1.10 -20.10
CA ASN A 68 -11.25 -2.07 -20.40
C ASN A 68 -11.21 -2.60 -21.84
N THR A 69 -10.44 -1.97 -22.73
CA THR A 69 -10.34 -2.36 -24.12
C THR A 69 -8.98 -2.89 -24.57
N ASN A 70 -7.88 -2.40 -23.95
CA ASN A 70 -6.52 -2.79 -24.32
C ASN A 70 -5.56 -2.64 -23.13
N ARG A 71 -5.42 -3.71 -22.34
CA ARG A 71 -4.57 -3.75 -21.15
C ARG A 71 -3.10 -3.47 -21.46
N THR A 72 -2.60 -3.97 -22.58
CA THR A 72 -1.19 -3.76 -22.98
C THR A 72 -0.91 -2.29 -23.22
N LEU A 73 -1.78 -1.58 -23.94
CA LEU A 73 -1.64 -0.15 -24.19
C LEU A 73 -1.74 0.66 -22.89
N PHE A 74 -2.73 0.34 -22.03
CA PHE A 74 -2.87 1.00 -20.73
C PHE A 74 -1.60 0.89 -19.88
N TYR A 75 -1.09 -0.33 -19.69
CA TYR A 75 0.09 -0.54 -18.87
C TYR A 75 1.39 -0.07 -19.52
N TYR A 76 1.46 -0.06 -20.84
CA TYR A 76 2.59 0.59 -21.53
C TYR A 76 2.65 2.08 -21.20
N LEU A 77 1.54 2.79 -21.30
CA LEU A 77 1.43 4.19 -20.89
C LEU A 77 1.74 4.38 -19.41
N PHE A 78 1.12 3.58 -18.54
CA PHE A 78 1.31 3.69 -17.11
C PHE A 78 2.78 3.47 -16.71
N SER A 79 3.46 2.49 -17.30
CA SER A 79 4.88 2.23 -17.03
C SER A 79 5.82 3.35 -17.48
N GLN A 80 5.45 4.11 -18.52
CA GLN A 80 6.22 5.25 -18.99
C GLN A 80 6.01 6.51 -18.14
N HIS A 81 4.86 6.65 -17.49
CA HIS A 81 4.41 7.87 -16.81
C HIS A 81 3.91 7.59 -15.38
N LEU A 82 4.56 6.66 -14.65
CA LEU A 82 4.10 6.19 -13.33
C LEU A 82 3.83 7.32 -12.33
N GLU A 83 4.74 8.29 -12.24
CA GLU A 83 4.63 9.41 -11.28
C GLU A 83 3.43 10.31 -11.59
N GLU A 84 3.17 10.55 -12.87
CA GLU A 84 2.03 11.36 -13.33
C GLU A 84 0.70 10.59 -13.22
N PHE A 85 0.71 9.31 -13.59
CA PHE A 85 -0.54 8.53 -13.68
C PHE A 85 -0.99 7.97 -12.34
N ASN A 86 -0.07 7.71 -11.41
CA ASN A 86 -0.44 7.12 -10.12
C ASN A 86 -1.52 7.93 -9.36
N PRO A 87 -1.42 9.27 -9.23
CA PRO A 87 -2.47 10.06 -8.59
C PRO A 87 -3.78 10.12 -9.39
N ILE A 88 -3.76 9.81 -10.68
CA ILE A 88 -4.95 9.77 -11.55
C ILE A 88 -5.65 8.41 -11.44
N VAL A 89 -4.90 7.30 -11.47
CA VAL A 89 -5.48 5.94 -11.47
C VAL A 89 -5.68 5.37 -10.08
N TYR A 90 -5.04 5.97 -9.06
CA TYR A 90 -5.13 5.57 -7.68
C TYR A 90 -5.40 6.79 -6.79
N ASP A 91 -4.77 6.90 -5.62
CA ASP A 91 -4.98 7.98 -4.65
C ASP A 91 -4.31 9.31 -5.11
N PRO A 92 -5.03 10.47 -5.12
CA PRO A 92 -6.35 10.71 -4.52
C PRO A 92 -7.57 10.56 -5.45
N THR A 93 -7.41 10.54 -6.77
CA THR A 93 -8.54 10.59 -7.74
C THR A 93 -9.49 9.40 -7.61
N ILE A 94 -8.99 8.26 -7.12
CA ILE A 94 -9.81 7.07 -6.91
C ILE A 94 -10.95 7.29 -5.90
N ALA A 95 -10.78 8.18 -4.93
CA ALA A 95 -11.83 8.55 -3.98
C ALA A 95 -13.04 9.14 -4.70
N ASP A 96 -12.82 10.04 -5.67
CA ASP A 96 -13.91 10.65 -6.46
C ASP A 96 -14.70 9.59 -7.24
N THR A 97 -14.01 8.56 -7.77
CA THR A 97 -14.70 7.47 -8.49
C THR A 97 -15.46 6.55 -7.56
N ILE A 98 -14.94 6.25 -6.38
CA ILE A 98 -15.64 5.43 -5.38
C ILE A 98 -16.90 6.13 -4.89
N GLU A 99 -16.80 7.43 -4.59
CA GLU A 99 -17.94 8.23 -4.15
C GLU A 99 -19.07 8.30 -5.18
N ASN A 100 -18.73 8.28 -6.47
CA ASN A 100 -19.67 8.34 -7.58
C ASN A 100 -19.78 7.02 -8.37
N TYR A 101 -19.28 5.90 -7.82
CA TYR A 101 -19.16 4.64 -8.55
C TYR A 101 -20.45 4.17 -9.18
N SER A 102 -21.54 4.16 -8.43
CA SER A 102 -22.84 3.66 -8.91
C SER A 102 -23.41 4.51 -10.05
N GLU A 103 -23.13 5.81 -10.09
CA GLU A 103 -23.53 6.72 -11.16
C GLU A 103 -22.61 6.59 -12.39
N LEU A 104 -21.32 6.31 -12.17
CA LEU A 104 -20.30 6.17 -13.20
C LEU A 104 -20.18 4.76 -13.77
N PHE A 105 -20.94 3.81 -13.23
CA PHE A 105 -20.82 2.40 -13.60
C PHE A 105 -21.19 2.15 -15.07
N VAL A 106 -20.23 1.63 -15.82
CA VAL A 106 -20.40 1.21 -17.23
C VAL A 106 -19.96 -0.24 -17.42
N ASP A 107 -18.90 -0.66 -16.75
CA ASP A 107 -18.26 -1.97 -16.93
C ASP A 107 -17.70 -2.45 -15.59
N PRO A 108 -17.81 -3.75 -15.25
CA PRO A 108 -17.30 -4.30 -13.99
C PRO A 108 -15.78 -4.40 -13.91
N GLN A 109 -15.03 -3.98 -14.91
CA GLN A 109 -13.56 -3.89 -14.94
C GLN A 109 -12.85 -5.23 -14.64
N TYR A 110 -13.49 -6.34 -14.95
CA TYR A 110 -13.04 -7.71 -14.62
C TYR A 110 -12.94 -7.96 -13.11
N ALA A 111 -13.69 -7.22 -12.30
CA ALA A 111 -13.80 -7.42 -10.87
C ALA A 111 -14.80 -8.53 -10.50
N ALA A 112 -14.64 -9.09 -9.31
CA ALA A 112 -15.60 -10.01 -8.71
C ALA A 112 -16.37 -9.31 -7.57
N TYR A 113 -17.66 -9.60 -7.47
CA TYR A 113 -18.55 -9.09 -6.43
C TYR A 113 -19.13 -10.28 -5.66
N LEU A 114 -18.68 -10.45 -4.41
CA LEU A 114 -19.21 -11.48 -3.52
C LEU A 114 -20.34 -10.88 -2.67
N ASP A 115 -21.50 -11.50 -2.76
CA ASP A 115 -22.69 -11.09 -2.01
C ASP A 115 -22.79 -11.91 -0.72
N ILE A 116 -22.72 -11.24 0.42
CA ILE A 116 -22.79 -11.86 1.74
C ILE A 116 -24.11 -12.59 2.00
N ASN A 117 -25.15 -12.25 1.25
CA ASN A 117 -26.46 -12.91 1.34
C ASN A 117 -26.53 -14.25 0.57
N HIS A 118 -25.52 -14.50 -0.29
CA HIS A 118 -25.46 -15.66 -1.17
C HIS A 118 -24.11 -16.39 -1.09
N PRO A 119 -23.71 -16.92 0.08
CA PRO A 119 -22.44 -17.62 0.26
C PRO A 119 -22.30 -18.84 -0.67
N GLU A 120 -23.39 -19.47 -1.08
CA GLU A 120 -23.41 -20.57 -2.04
C GLU A 120 -22.88 -20.19 -3.42
N ASN A 121 -22.84 -18.91 -3.76
CA ASN A 121 -22.36 -18.41 -5.05
C ASN A 121 -20.86 -18.09 -5.08
N ILE A 122 -20.12 -18.15 -3.98
CA ILE A 122 -18.70 -17.78 -3.90
C ILE A 122 -17.89 -18.52 -4.99
N GLU A 123 -18.00 -19.83 -5.05
CA GLU A 123 -17.25 -20.62 -6.04
C GLU A 123 -17.61 -20.26 -7.48
N THR A 124 -18.90 -20.11 -7.77
CA THR A 124 -19.38 -19.74 -9.09
C THR A 124 -18.89 -18.35 -9.49
N THR A 125 -18.93 -17.39 -8.57
CA THR A 125 -18.45 -16.01 -8.79
C THR A 125 -16.96 -15.99 -9.10
N LEU A 126 -16.14 -16.69 -8.31
CA LEU A 126 -14.69 -16.76 -8.53
C LEU A 126 -14.36 -17.42 -9.88
N LYS A 127 -15.03 -18.51 -10.25
CA LYS A 127 -14.86 -19.17 -11.55
C LYS A 127 -15.26 -18.27 -12.72
N ASN A 128 -16.40 -17.60 -12.61
CA ASN A 128 -16.88 -16.68 -13.66
C ASN A 128 -15.92 -15.50 -13.85
N ALA A 129 -15.44 -14.91 -12.76
CA ALA A 129 -14.51 -13.79 -12.79
C ALA A 129 -13.13 -14.19 -13.31
N ALA A 130 -12.64 -15.37 -12.97
CA ALA A 130 -11.37 -15.88 -13.46
C ALA A 130 -11.44 -16.28 -14.95
N GLY A 131 -12.54 -16.89 -15.39
CA GLY A 131 -12.62 -17.52 -16.71
C GLY A 131 -11.52 -18.56 -16.88
N ASP A 132 -10.78 -18.48 -18.00
CA ASP A 132 -9.66 -19.37 -18.31
C ASP A 132 -8.31 -18.85 -17.76
N ARG A 133 -8.32 -17.75 -16.95
CA ARG A 133 -7.10 -17.13 -16.41
C ARG A 133 -6.59 -17.89 -15.18
N GLU A 134 -5.28 -18.02 -15.05
CA GLU A 134 -4.63 -18.50 -13.82
C GLU A 134 -4.47 -17.32 -12.83
N ILE A 135 -5.39 -17.21 -11.88
CA ILE A 135 -5.33 -16.15 -10.87
C ILE A 135 -4.27 -16.49 -9.82
N ARG A 136 -3.38 -15.55 -9.57
CA ARG A 136 -2.27 -15.68 -8.61
C ARG A 136 -2.26 -14.58 -7.54
N LEU A 137 -2.95 -13.48 -7.78
CA LEU A 137 -3.11 -12.38 -6.82
C LEU A 137 -4.57 -11.94 -6.79
N ILE A 138 -5.16 -11.92 -5.61
CA ILE A 138 -6.44 -11.26 -5.37
C ILE A 138 -6.18 -10.09 -4.42
N VAL A 139 -6.64 -8.91 -4.79
CA VAL A 139 -6.85 -7.80 -3.86
C VAL A 139 -8.33 -7.76 -3.52
N VAL A 140 -8.63 -7.94 -2.25
CA VAL A 140 -10.00 -7.99 -1.74
C VAL A 140 -10.25 -6.88 -0.74
N THR A 141 -11.43 -6.27 -0.83
CA THR A 141 -11.93 -5.28 0.13
C THR A 141 -13.34 -5.61 0.58
N ASP A 142 -13.73 -5.21 1.81
CA ASP A 142 -15.14 -5.07 2.18
C ASP A 142 -15.60 -3.60 2.16
N ALA A 143 -14.66 -2.71 1.83
CA ALA A 143 -14.85 -1.27 1.70
C ALA A 143 -15.50 -0.57 2.90
N GLU A 144 -15.33 -1.12 4.11
CA GLU A 144 -15.82 -0.50 5.33
C GLU A 144 -14.93 0.66 5.78
N GLY A 145 -13.63 0.60 5.48
CA GLY A 145 -12.63 1.52 6.01
C GLY A 145 -11.76 2.18 4.96
N ILE A 146 -12.31 2.60 3.81
CA ILE A 146 -11.52 3.27 2.77
C ILE A 146 -10.88 4.53 3.33
N LEU A 147 -9.54 4.61 3.20
CA LEU A 147 -8.75 5.68 3.80
C LEU A 147 -9.27 7.08 3.42
N GLY A 148 -9.57 7.86 4.45
CA GLY A 148 -10.05 9.24 4.31
C GLY A 148 -11.54 9.39 4.01
N ILE A 149 -12.23 8.38 3.49
CA ILE A 149 -13.64 8.48 3.09
C ILE A 149 -14.58 7.46 3.75
N GLY A 150 -14.07 6.42 4.37
CA GLY A 150 -14.83 5.47 5.21
C GLY A 150 -15.59 4.40 4.44
N ASP A 151 -16.80 4.09 4.90
CA ASP A 151 -17.66 3.01 4.36
C ASP A 151 -18.33 3.42 3.04
N TRP A 152 -18.05 2.66 1.98
CA TRP A 152 -18.63 2.84 0.64
C TRP A 152 -19.28 1.58 0.05
N GLY A 153 -19.39 0.51 0.84
CA GLY A 153 -20.05 -0.72 0.40
C GLY A 153 -19.47 -1.23 -0.92
N THR A 154 -20.32 -1.69 -1.83
CA THR A 154 -19.87 -2.26 -3.13
C THR A 154 -19.11 -1.27 -4.02
N ASN A 155 -19.35 0.05 -3.85
CA ASN A 155 -18.65 1.09 -4.60
C ASN A 155 -17.13 1.03 -4.39
N GLY A 156 -16.67 0.48 -3.28
CA GLY A 156 -15.25 0.36 -2.97
C GLY A 156 -14.48 -0.67 -3.79
N VAL A 157 -15.10 -1.38 -4.73
CA VAL A 157 -14.40 -2.30 -5.63
C VAL A 157 -13.28 -1.59 -6.41
N ASP A 158 -13.45 -0.32 -6.71
CA ASP A 158 -12.46 0.49 -7.43
C ASP A 158 -11.12 0.58 -6.69
N ILE A 159 -11.11 0.49 -5.32
CA ILE A 159 -9.85 0.48 -4.58
C ILE A 159 -9.02 -0.77 -4.92
N SER A 160 -9.66 -1.95 -5.03
CA SER A 160 -9.01 -3.19 -5.44
C SER A 160 -8.48 -3.12 -6.88
N VAL A 161 -9.24 -2.49 -7.79
CA VAL A 161 -8.84 -2.26 -9.18
C VAL A 161 -7.60 -1.36 -9.24
N GLY A 162 -7.63 -0.20 -8.57
CA GLY A 162 -6.51 0.75 -8.54
C GLY A 162 -5.27 0.15 -7.91
N LYS A 163 -5.41 -0.59 -6.81
CA LYS A 163 -4.30 -1.28 -6.16
C LYS A 163 -3.61 -2.26 -7.12
N LEU A 164 -4.37 -3.05 -7.87
CA LEU A 164 -3.82 -3.99 -8.86
C LEU A 164 -3.20 -3.29 -10.07
N MET A 165 -3.69 -2.11 -10.45
CA MET A 165 -3.02 -1.29 -11.48
C MET A 165 -1.60 -0.93 -11.05
N VAL A 166 -1.40 -0.54 -9.78
CA VAL A 166 -0.08 -0.21 -9.25
C VAL A 166 0.79 -1.48 -9.15
N TYR A 167 0.26 -2.61 -8.73
CA TYR A 167 1.00 -3.89 -8.75
C TYR A 167 1.56 -4.23 -10.14
N THR A 168 0.75 -4.11 -11.17
CA THR A 168 1.21 -4.37 -12.55
C THR A 168 2.16 -3.27 -13.04
N GLY A 169 1.82 -2.00 -12.86
CA GLY A 169 2.60 -0.87 -13.36
C GLY A 169 3.97 -0.74 -12.70
N ALA A 170 4.06 -0.93 -11.38
CA ALA A 170 5.29 -0.78 -10.62
C ALA A 170 6.14 -2.06 -10.59
N ALA A 171 5.53 -3.24 -10.44
CA ALA A 171 6.27 -4.48 -10.27
C ALA A 171 6.23 -5.40 -11.50
N GLY A 172 5.36 -5.15 -12.47
CA GLY A 172 5.23 -6.01 -13.66
C GLY A 172 4.54 -7.34 -13.35
N ILE A 173 3.55 -7.36 -12.47
CA ILE A 173 2.69 -8.54 -12.29
C ILE A 173 1.74 -8.62 -13.47
N ASP A 174 1.62 -9.80 -14.08
CA ASP A 174 0.79 -10.00 -15.26
C ASP A 174 -0.69 -9.63 -14.97
N PRO A 175 -1.28 -8.66 -15.68
CA PRO A 175 -2.67 -8.27 -15.47
C PRO A 175 -3.69 -9.38 -15.73
N ALA A 176 -3.30 -10.43 -16.46
CA ALA A 176 -4.14 -11.60 -16.66
C ALA A 176 -4.17 -12.52 -15.43
N SER A 177 -3.20 -12.40 -14.51
CA SER A 177 -3.09 -13.24 -13.31
C SER A 177 -3.67 -12.61 -12.05
N VAL A 178 -4.31 -11.45 -12.15
CA VAL A 178 -4.84 -10.71 -11.00
C VAL A 178 -6.37 -10.63 -11.03
N LEU A 179 -6.97 -10.52 -9.84
CA LEU A 179 -8.42 -10.40 -9.68
C LEU A 179 -8.77 -9.36 -8.62
N PRO A 180 -9.35 -8.20 -8.99
CA PRO A 180 -9.94 -7.29 -8.02
C PRO A 180 -11.26 -7.87 -7.49
N LEU A 181 -11.50 -7.73 -6.19
CA LEU A 181 -12.66 -8.32 -5.54
C LEU A 181 -13.22 -7.41 -4.45
N VAL A 182 -14.55 -7.31 -4.39
CA VAL A 182 -15.26 -6.73 -3.26
C VAL A 182 -16.18 -7.76 -2.61
N ILE A 183 -16.21 -7.74 -1.28
CA ILE A 183 -17.20 -8.48 -0.47
C ILE A 183 -18.28 -7.47 -0.07
N ASP A 184 -19.43 -7.52 -0.74
CA ASP A 184 -20.57 -6.69 -0.38
C ASP A 184 -21.25 -7.25 0.87
N ALA A 185 -20.84 -6.74 2.01
CA ALA A 185 -21.38 -7.07 3.33
C ALA A 185 -22.53 -6.16 3.77
N GLY A 186 -23.04 -5.29 2.86
CA GLY A 186 -23.91 -4.17 3.17
C GLY A 186 -23.10 -2.91 3.50
N THR A 187 -23.77 -1.86 3.91
CA THR A 187 -23.16 -0.57 4.30
C THR A 187 -23.88 0.09 5.46
N ASN A 188 -23.13 0.78 6.32
CA ASN A 188 -23.71 1.63 7.38
C ASN A 188 -23.79 3.11 6.96
N ARG A 189 -23.43 3.42 5.69
CA ARG A 189 -23.56 4.79 5.15
C ARG A 189 -24.99 5.05 4.72
N GLN A 190 -25.70 5.87 5.49
CA GLN A 190 -27.11 6.16 5.24
C GLN A 190 -27.34 6.77 3.85
N SER A 191 -26.43 7.63 3.37
CA SER A 191 -26.55 8.23 2.03
C SER A 191 -26.56 7.19 0.90
N LEU A 192 -25.87 6.06 1.04
CA LEU A 192 -25.93 4.95 0.07
C LEU A 192 -27.22 4.14 0.21
N LEU A 193 -27.66 3.90 1.45
CA LEU A 193 -28.92 3.17 1.69
C LEU A 193 -30.13 3.90 1.11
N ASP A 194 -30.11 5.23 1.12
CA ASP A 194 -31.16 6.10 0.62
C ASP A 194 -31.03 6.41 -0.90
N ASP A 195 -29.86 6.14 -1.50
CA ASP A 195 -29.62 6.42 -2.92
C ASP A 195 -30.31 5.37 -3.82
N PRO A 196 -31.27 5.77 -4.69
CA PRO A 196 -31.93 4.86 -5.61
C PRO A 196 -30.97 4.23 -6.66
N ASN A 197 -29.81 4.85 -6.91
CA ASN A 197 -28.84 4.38 -7.88
C ASN A 197 -27.79 3.44 -7.28
N TYR A 198 -27.70 3.32 -5.94
CA TYR A 198 -26.72 2.45 -5.30
C TYR A 198 -26.85 1.00 -5.77
N LEU A 199 -25.74 0.42 -6.24
CA LEU A 199 -25.70 -0.91 -6.87
C LEU A 199 -25.42 -2.06 -5.88
N GLY A 200 -25.12 -1.76 -4.61
CA GLY A 200 -24.83 -2.76 -3.58
C GLY A 200 -26.04 -3.19 -2.75
N ASN A 201 -25.80 -4.06 -1.79
CA ASN A 201 -26.79 -4.53 -0.83
C ASN A 201 -27.31 -3.37 0.04
N ARG A 202 -28.64 -3.20 0.05
CA ARG A 202 -29.32 -2.09 0.76
C ARG A 202 -29.74 -2.48 2.16
N HIS A 203 -28.77 -2.86 2.99
CA HIS A 203 -28.95 -3.16 4.40
C HIS A 203 -27.69 -2.80 5.19
N GLU A 204 -27.82 -2.67 6.50
CA GLU A 204 -26.70 -2.49 7.39
C GLU A 204 -25.67 -3.62 7.24
N ARG A 205 -24.40 -3.34 7.52
CA ARG A 205 -23.33 -4.32 7.44
C ARG A 205 -23.61 -5.54 8.30
N VAL A 206 -23.49 -6.71 7.68
CA VAL A 206 -23.47 -7.98 8.37
C VAL A 206 -22.19 -8.07 9.21
N ARG A 207 -22.33 -8.53 10.45
CA ARG A 207 -21.23 -8.60 11.42
C ARG A 207 -21.22 -9.96 12.15
N GLY A 208 -20.18 -10.16 12.96
CA GLY A 208 -20.05 -11.32 13.83
C GLY A 208 -19.88 -12.63 13.07
N ASP A 209 -20.42 -13.71 13.65
CA ASP A 209 -20.19 -15.08 13.17
C ASP A 209 -20.58 -15.28 11.69
N ARG A 210 -21.66 -14.66 11.24
CA ARG A 210 -22.10 -14.75 9.84
C ARG A 210 -21.07 -14.14 8.88
N TYR A 211 -20.50 -13.00 9.25
CA TYR A 211 -19.46 -12.33 8.47
C TYR A 211 -18.20 -13.20 8.40
N TYR A 212 -17.70 -13.67 9.55
CA TYR A 212 -16.49 -14.48 9.58
C TYR A 212 -16.66 -15.84 8.91
N ALA A 213 -17.83 -16.47 9.00
CA ALA A 213 -18.12 -17.71 8.28
C ALA A 213 -18.08 -17.49 6.75
N PHE A 214 -18.54 -16.33 6.27
CA PHE A 214 -18.43 -15.97 4.86
C PHE A 214 -16.97 -15.78 4.43
N ILE A 215 -16.16 -15.05 5.22
CA ILE A 215 -14.73 -14.89 4.99
C ILE A 215 -14.02 -16.25 4.93
N ASP A 216 -14.33 -17.15 5.87
CA ASP A 216 -13.74 -18.49 5.91
C ASP A 216 -14.05 -19.28 4.63
N GLN A 217 -15.31 -19.28 4.21
CA GLN A 217 -15.71 -19.96 2.99
C GLN A 217 -15.07 -19.34 1.72
N PHE A 218 -14.92 -18.01 1.69
CA PHE A 218 -14.21 -17.32 0.63
C PHE A 218 -12.75 -17.75 0.54
N VAL A 219 -12.02 -17.70 1.66
CA VAL A 219 -10.60 -18.08 1.70
C VAL A 219 -10.40 -19.54 1.29
N GLU A 220 -11.16 -20.48 1.90
CA GLU A 220 -11.09 -21.90 1.57
C GLU A 220 -11.35 -22.16 0.08
N THR A 221 -12.36 -21.48 -0.48
CA THR A 221 -12.73 -21.64 -1.89
C THR A 221 -11.65 -21.04 -2.81
N ALA A 222 -11.12 -19.88 -2.47
CA ALA A 222 -10.09 -19.20 -3.28
C ALA A 222 -8.78 -20.02 -3.30
N GLU A 223 -8.33 -20.55 -2.16
CA GLU A 223 -7.14 -21.42 -2.09
C GLU A 223 -7.31 -22.70 -2.91
N ARG A 224 -8.48 -23.32 -2.84
CA ARG A 224 -8.78 -24.53 -3.60
C ARG A 224 -8.82 -24.30 -5.11
N LEU A 225 -9.36 -23.16 -5.55
CA LEU A 225 -9.43 -22.80 -6.96
C LEU A 225 -8.12 -22.28 -7.53
N PHE A 226 -7.33 -21.57 -6.71
CA PHE A 226 -6.11 -20.89 -7.09
C PHE A 226 -4.94 -21.32 -6.20
N PRO A 227 -4.34 -22.49 -6.43
CA PRO A 227 -3.35 -23.09 -5.51
C PRO A 227 -2.03 -22.32 -5.36
N LYS A 228 -1.80 -21.29 -6.18
CA LYS A 228 -0.65 -20.39 -6.11
C LYS A 228 -1.05 -18.97 -5.71
N LEU A 229 -2.18 -18.83 -5.03
CA LEU A 229 -2.76 -17.54 -4.65
C LEU A 229 -1.90 -16.83 -3.60
N TYR A 230 -1.67 -15.53 -3.81
CA TYR A 230 -1.32 -14.55 -2.80
C TYR A 230 -2.52 -13.65 -2.56
N LEU A 231 -2.95 -13.51 -1.30
CA LEU A 231 -4.18 -12.80 -0.94
C LEU A 231 -3.87 -11.49 -0.21
N HIS A 232 -4.29 -10.37 -0.79
CA HIS A 232 -4.10 -9.03 -0.26
C HIS A 232 -5.42 -8.46 0.25
N TRP A 233 -5.47 -8.10 1.53
CA TRP A 233 -6.62 -7.43 2.18
C TRP A 233 -6.42 -5.92 2.17
N GLU A 234 -7.46 -5.19 1.75
CA GLU A 234 -7.41 -3.74 1.57
C GLU A 234 -8.67 -3.07 2.13
N ASP A 235 -8.52 -2.00 2.92
CA ASP A 235 -9.60 -1.12 3.40
C ASP A 235 -10.76 -1.83 4.12
N PHE A 236 -10.45 -2.87 4.88
CA PHE A 236 -11.40 -3.52 5.78
C PHE A 236 -11.66 -2.67 7.02
N GLY A 237 -12.85 -2.82 7.63
CA GLY A 237 -13.13 -2.27 8.95
C GLY A 237 -12.07 -2.70 9.98
N ARG A 238 -11.57 -1.78 10.81
CA ARG A 238 -10.40 -1.96 11.68
C ARG A 238 -10.42 -3.26 12.50
N GLY A 239 -11.54 -3.55 13.15
CA GLY A 239 -11.66 -4.78 13.95
C GLY A 239 -11.63 -6.05 13.10
N ASN A 240 -12.27 -6.03 11.94
CA ASN A 240 -12.29 -7.14 10.99
C ASN A 240 -10.91 -7.37 10.38
N ALA A 241 -10.23 -6.30 9.95
CA ALA A 241 -8.90 -6.37 9.34
C ALA A 241 -7.89 -7.10 10.23
N ALA A 242 -7.81 -6.71 11.52
CA ALA A 242 -6.89 -7.32 12.48
C ALA A 242 -7.21 -8.79 12.74
N ASN A 243 -8.50 -9.12 12.92
CA ASN A 243 -8.95 -10.50 13.18
C ASN A 243 -8.65 -11.40 11.98
N ILE A 244 -8.93 -10.95 10.76
CA ILE A 244 -8.68 -11.70 9.53
C ILE A 244 -7.17 -11.93 9.36
N LEU A 245 -6.36 -10.88 9.44
CA LEU A 245 -4.91 -11.00 9.32
C LEU A 245 -4.34 -11.97 10.36
N ASN A 246 -4.70 -11.83 11.64
CA ASN A 246 -4.22 -12.70 12.70
C ASN A 246 -4.62 -14.15 12.51
N LYS A 247 -5.81 -14.42 11.94
CA LYS A 247 -6.27 -15.77 11.65
C LYS A 247 -5.46 -16.42 10.51
N TYR A 248 -5.22 -15.69 9.43
CA TYR A 248 -4.71 -16.31 8.19
C TYR A 248 -3.20 -16.16 7.96
N LYS A 249 -2.52 -15.18 8.57
CA LYS A 249 -1.08 -14.92 8.34
C LYS A 249 -0.14 -16.10 8.57
N THR A 250 -0.56 -17.09 9.35
CA THR A 250 0.20 -18.33 9.61
C THR A 250 -0.31 -19.53 8.83
N GLN A 251 -1.33 -19.37 7.99
CA GLN A 251 -1.99 -20.45 7.27
C GLN A 251 -1.80 -20.34 5.75
N ILE A 252 -1.87 -19.14 5.21
CA ILE A 252 -1.82 -18.86 3.77
C ILE A 252 -0.86 -17.68 3.47
N PRO A 253 -0.35 -17.57 2.23
CA PRO A 253 0.40 -16.38 1.81
C PRO A 253 -0.56 -15.19 1.70
N THR A 254 -0.48 -14.28 2.68
CA THR A 254 -1.42 -13.16 2.80
C THR A 254 -0.78 -11.91 3.38
N PHE A 255 -1.35 -10.77 3.08
CA PHE A 255 -0.89 -9.44 3.47
C PHE A 255 -2.07 -8.49 3.65
N ASN A 256 -2.00 -7.62 4.64
CA ASN A 256 -2.92 -6.49 4.80
C ASN A 256 -2.13 -5.19 4.72
N ASP A 257 -2.39 -4.36 3.71
CA ASP A 257 -1.61 -3.15 3.46
C ASP A 257 -1.83 -2.08 4.53
N ASP A 258 -3.06 -1.92 5.02
CA ASP A 258 -3.38 -0.91 6.04
C ASP A 258 -2.69 -1.17 7.37
N ILE A 259 -2.56 -2.45 7.74
CA ILE A 259 -1.94 -2.86 9.00
C ILE A 259 -0.42 -2.99 8.86
N GLN A 260 0.08 -3.59 7.76
CA GLN A 260 1.47 -3.95 7.60
C GLN A 260 2.24 -2.97 6.71
N GLY A 261 1.62 -2.46 5.62
CA GLY A 261 2.31 -1.67 4.59
C GLY A 261 2.93 -0.38 5.13
N THR A 262 2.16 0.42 5.88
CA THR A 262 2.66 1.67 6.49
C THR A 262 3.80 1.40 7.48
N GLY A 263 3.71 0.31 8.24
CA GLY A 263 4.78 -0.10 9.16
C GLY A 263 6.06 -0.48 8.41
N ILE A 264 5.95 -1.18 7.27
CA ILE A 264 7.11 -1.62 6.48
C ILE A 264 7.80 -0.43 5.81
N VAL A 265 7.05 0.48 5.18
CA VAL A 265 7.66 1.65 4.53
C VAL A 265 8.32 2.59 5.54
N THR A 266 7.68 2.79 6.70
CA THR A 266 8.25 3.61 7.78
C THR A 266 9.53 2.97 8.32
N LEU A 267 9.54 1.66 8.56
CA LEU A 267 10.74 0.92 8.97
C LEU A 267 11.87 1.07 7.93
N GLY A 268 11.55 1.03 6.63
CA GLY A 268 12.52 1.29 5.57
C GLY A 268 13.17 2.67 5.70
N GLY A 269 12.39 3.72 5.97
CA GLY A 269 12.91 5.06 6.24
C GLY A 269 13.78 5.14 7.49
N VAL A 270 13.40 4.41 8.55
CA VAL A 270 14.22 4.30 9.78
C VAL A 270 15.54 3.60 9.49
N PHE A 271 15.54 2.49 8.76
CA PHE A 271 16.78 1.79 8.37
C PHE A 271 17.73 2.70 7.58
N ALA A 272 17.22 3.41 6.57
CA ALA A 272 18.04 4.35 5.83
C ALA A 272 18.63 5.44 6.72
N SER A 273 17.86 5.92 7.68
CA SER A 273 18.34 6.91 8.66
C SER A 273 19.49 6.35 9.49
N MET A 274 19.39 5.09 9.95
CA MET A 274 20.43 4.41 10.71
C MET A 274 21.68 4.16 9.84
N ASP A 275 21.51 3.70 8.62
CA ASP A 275 22.61 3.48 7.67
C ASP A 275 23.38 4.77 7.37
N ILE A 276 22.68 5.90 7.16
CA ILE A 276 23.29 7.21 6.92
C ILE A 276 24.01 7.72 8.19
N ALA A 277 23.42 7.49 9.38
CA ALA A 277 24.01 7.92 10.64
C ALA A 277 25.16 7.01 11.11
N GLY A 278 25.23 5.77 10.61
CA GLY A 278 26.15 4.74 11.11
C GLY A 278 25.76 4.23 12.51
N GLU A 279 24.46 4.26 12.83
CA GLU A 279 23.91 3.88 14.13
C GLU A 279 23.15 2.55 14.05
N LYS A 280 22.88 1.92 15.18
CA LYS A 280 22.08 0.70 15.26
C LYS A 280 20.66 1.01 15.68
N LEU A 281 19.70 0.30 15.08
CA LEU A 281 18.30 0.39 15.44
C LEU A 281 18.09 0.03 16.93
N THR A 282 18.81 -0.97 17.45
CA THR A 282 18.73 -1.43 18.83
C THR A 282 19.17 -0.41 19.88
N ASP A 283 19.88 0.66 19.48
CA ASP A 283 20.31 1.72 20.39
C ASP A 283 19.30 2.87 20.48
N GLN A 284 18.28 2.88 19.60
CA GLN A 284 17.34 3.98 19.47
C GLN A 284 16.22 3.94 20.52
N VAL A 285 15.66 5.12 20.79
CA VAL A 285 14.44 5.29 21.60
C VAL A 285 13.35 5.84 20.71
N TYR A 286 12.22 5.13 20.65
CA TYR A 286 11.12 5.40 19.74
C TYR A 286 9.95 6.06 20.47
N LEU A 287 9.43 7.14 19.91
CA LEU A 287 8.22 7.82 20.36
C LEU A 287 7.19 7.87 19.24
N CYS A 288 6.04 7.25 19.48
CA CYS A 288 4.84 7.38 18.64
C CYS A 288 3.96 8.52 19.16
N TYR A 289 3.61 9.46 18.31
CA TYR A 289 2.64 10.51 18.58
C TYR A 289 1.37 10.26 17.74
N GLY A 290 0.32 9.76 18.41
CA GLY A 290 -0.91 9.27 17.81
C GLY A 290 -0.98 7.74 17.87
N GLY A 291 -1.43 7.20 19.02
CA GLY A 291 -1.50 5.75 19.30
C GLY A 291 -2.70 5.05 18.64
N GLY A 292 -3.17 5.54 17.49
CA GLY A 292 -4.18 4.85 16.69
C GLY A 292 -3.65 3.58 16.01
N THR A 293 -4.46 2.95 15.14
CA THR A 293 -4.12 1.70 14.44
C THR A 293 -2.80 1.81 13.66
N ALA A 294 -2.61 2.90 12.90
CA ALA A 294 -1.37 3.12 12.14
C ALA A 294 -0.17 3.30 13.07
N GLY A 295 -0.28 4.19 14.08
CA GLY A 295 0.84 4.44 15.01
C GLY A 295 1.25 3.22 15.80
N ALA A 296 0.29 2.47 16.35
CA ALA A 296 0.55 1.23 17.07
C ALA A 296 1.13 0.14 16.13
N GLY A 297 0.64 0.06 14.89
CA GLY A 297 1.15 -0.86 13.88
C GLY A 297 2.61 -0.57 13.49
N ILE A 298 2.96 0.70 13.26
CA ILE A 298 4.34 1.13 12.99
C ILE A 298 5.24 0.83 14.19
N ALA A 299 4.81 1.23 15.40
CA ALA A 299 5.58 0.98 16.63
C ALA A 299 5.84 -0.52 16.82
N SER A 300 4.82 -1.36 16.65
CA SER A 300 4.94 -2.82 16.73
C SER A 300 5.92 -3.37 15.68
N ARG A 301 5.89 -2.83 14.45
CA ARG A 301 6.81 -3.28 13.39
C ARG A 301 8.27 -2.92 13.70
N VAL A 302 8.53 -1.70 14.13
CA VAL A 302 9.88 -1.25 14.50
C VAL A 302 10.39 -2.02 15.74
N LEU A 303 9.54 -2.23 16.74
CA LEU A 303 9.86 -3.05 17.92
C LEU A 303 10.23 -4.48 17.54
N ARG A 304 9.43 -5.10 16.67
CA ARG A 304 9.69 -6.47 16.20
C ARG A 304 11.06 -6.59 15.55
N GLU A 305 11.46 -5.58 14.78
CA GLU A 305 12.79 -5.56 14.16
C GLU A 305 13.92 -5.42 15.18
N MET A 306 13.76 -4.61 16.22
CA MET A 306 14.74 -4.56 17.31
C MET A 306 14.91 -5.92 18.00
N VAL A 307 13.84 -6.72 18.07
CA VAL A 307 13.90 -8.10 18.61
C VAL A 307 14.62 -9.03 17.64
N VAL A 308 14.37 -8.92 16.32
CA VAL A 308 15.11 -9.67 15.29
C VAL A 308 16.61 -9.33 15.34
N ASP A 309 16.95 -8.07 15.59
CA ASP A 309 18.33 -7.59 15.72
C ASP A 309 18.98 -7.94 17.07
N GLY A 310 18.29 -8.67 17.93
CA GLY A 310 18.86 -9.33 19.11
C GLY A 310 18.47 -8.77 20.48
N LEU A 311 17.59 -7.78 20.58
CA LEU A 311 17.03 -7.39 21.87
C LEU A 311 16.02 -8.42 22.37
N SER A 312 15.92 -8.61 23.68
CA SER A 312 14.75 -9.26 24.25
C SER A 312 13.52 -8.38 24.07
N GLU A 313 12.34 -9.00 24.00
CA GLU A 313 11.07 -8.25 23.87
C GLU A 313 10.90 -7.24 25.01
N GLU A 314 11.27 -7.61 26.25
CA GLU A 314 11.24 -6.72 27.41
C GLU A 314 12.16 -5.51 27.26
N GLU A 315 13.38 -5.69 26.75
CA GLU A 315 14.32 -4.60 26.50
C GLU A 315 13.84 -3.69 25.37
N ALA A 316 13.25 -4.26 24.32
CA ALA A 316 12.66 -3.50 23.22
C ALA A 316 11.51 -2.63 23.73
N TYR A 317 10.55 -3.17 24.49
CA TYR A 317 9.44 -2.39 25.04
C TYR A 317 9.91 -1.22 25.94
N LYS A 318 11.01 -1.34 26.66
CA LYS A 318 11.56 -0.23 27.48
C LYS A 318 11.96 0.98 26.63
N ARG A 319 12.25 0.79 25.35
CA ARG A 319 12.68 1.84 24.40
C ARG A 319 11.54 2.48 23.62
N PHE A 320 10.30 1.96 23.76
CA PHE A 320 9.14 2.44 23.03
C PHE A 320 8.20 3.21 23.93
N PHE A 321 7.80 4.39 23.49
CA PHE A 321 6.85 5.26 24.16
C PHE A 321 5.74 5.64 23.19
N MET A 322 4.53 5.81 23.69
CA MET A 322 3.36 6.15 22.89
C MET A 322 2.55 7.24 23.56
N VAL A 323 2.23 8.27 22.80
CA VAL A 323 1.40 9.41 23.20
C VAL A 323 0.11 9.38 22.38
N ASP A 324 -1.02 9.54 23.03
CA ASP A 324 -2.32 9.72 22.40
C ASP A 324 -3.05 10.88 23.09
N LYS A 325 -4.36 11.04 22.85
CA LYS A 325 -5.20 12.12 23.43
C LYS A 325 -5.06 12.26 24.96
N GLN A 326 -4.69 11.19 25.67
CA GLN A 326 -4.45 11.20 27.12
C GLN A 326 -3.05 11.68 27.53
N GLY A 327 -2.17 11.95 26.57
CA GLY A 327 -0.72 12.14 26.80
C GLY A 327 0.06 10.84 26.70
N LEU A 328 1.21 10.74 27.39
CA LEU A 328 1.97 9.49 27.48
C LEU A 328 1.09 8.39 28.08
N LEU A 329 1.06 7.23 27.44
CA LEU A 329 0.20 6.14 27.87
C LEU A 329 0.75 5.45 29.11
N PHE A 330 -0.08 5.30 30.12
CA PHE A 330 0.21 4.61 31.38
C PHE A 330 -0.69 3.38 31.58
N ASP A 331 -0.18 2.37 32.26
CA ASP A 331 -0.85 1.09 32.51
C ASP A 331 -2.07 1.19 33.44
N ASP A 332 -2.21 2.31 34.15
CA ASP A 332 -3.35 2.63 35.01
C ASP A 332 -4.52 3.30 34.28
N MET A 333 -4.42 3.50 32.97
CA MET A 333 -5.50 4.08 32.14
C MET A 333 -6.50 3.00 31.71
N ASP A 334 -7.80 3.27 31.94
CA ASP A 334 -8.88 2.32 31.66
C ASP A 334 -9.28 2.25 30.18
N ASP A 335 -9.00 3.29 29.40
CA ASP A 335 -9.44 3.48 28.01
C ASP A 335 -8.39 3.07 26.96
N LEU A 336 -7.34 2.33 27.34
CA LEU A 336 -6.35 1.84 26.41
C LEU A 336 -6.90 0.73 25.51
N THR A 337 -6.63 0.84 24.20
CA THR A 337 -6.92 -0.24 23.26
C THR A 337 -5.97 -1.43 23.45
N PRO A 338 -6.33 -2.64 22.97
CA PRO A 338 -5.44 -3.80 23.03
C PRO A 338 -4.06 -3.54 22.42
N GLU A 339 -4.00 -2.75 21.33
CA GLU A 339 -2.77 -2.42 20.62
C GLU A 339 -1.90 -1.41 21.39
N GLN A 340 -2.51 -0.54 22.19
CA GLN A 340 -1.80 0.45 23.03
C GLN A 340 -1.23 -0.14 24.30
N ARG A 341 -1.93 -1.12 24.91
CA ARG A 341 -1.56 -1.71 26.22
C ARG A 341 -0.11 -2.16 26.33
N PRO A 342 0.50 -2.83 25.33
CA PRO A 342 1.89 -3.26 25.41
C PRO A 342 2.90 -2.11 25.54
N PHE A 343 2.55 -0.90 25.05
CA PHE A 343 3.40 0.28 25.06
C PHE A 343 3.21 1.17 26.30
N ALA A 344 2.19 0.90 27.10
CA ALA A 344 1.90 1.67 28.32
C ALA A 344 3.00 1.50 29.36
N LYS A 345 3.31 2.59 30.05
CA LYS A 345 4.38 2.65 31.06
C LYS A 345 3.79 2.69 32.48
N LYS A 346 4.57 2.35 33.46
CA LYS A 346 4.16 2.55 34.86
C LYS A 346 4.28 4.02 35.22
N ARG A 347 3.19 4.60 35.72
CA ARG A 347 3.17 6.00 36.14
C ARG A 347 4.21 6.30 37.22
N SER A 348 4.49 5.33 38.09
CA SER A 348 5.49 5.44 39.16
C SER A 348 6.94 5.63 38.68
N ASP A 349 7.21 5.30 37.42
CA ASP A 349 8.55 5.44 36.83
C ASP A 349 8.89 6.90 36.45
N PHE A 350 7.89 7.80 36.54
CA PHE A 350 8.01 9.20 36.12
C PHE A 350 7.65 10.15 37.25
N ALA A 351 8.65 10.90 37.75
CA ALA A 351 8.44 11.90 38.78
C ALA A 351 7.51 13.07 38.36
N ASN A 352 7.41 13.31 37.02
CA ASN A 352 6.63 14.38 36.42
C ASN A 352 5.44 13.85 35.61
N ALA A 353 4.92 12.66 35.94
CA ALA A 353 3.87 11.97 35.17
C ALA A 353 2.67 12.87 34.82
N ASP A 354 2.27 13.77 35.72
CA ASP A 354 1.13 14.69 35.52
C ASP A 354 1.38 15.76 34.42
N LYS A 355 2.64 15.98 34.04
CA LYS A 355 3.03 16.91 32.96
C LYS A 355 3.17 16.22 31.61
N LEU A 356 3.18 14.88 31.57
CA LEU A 356 3.40 14.11 30.36
C LEU A 356 2.15 14.01 29.47
N THR A 357 1.28 15.00 29.55
CA THR A 357 0.17 15.26 28.62
C THR A 357 0.62 16.13 27.44
N ASP A 358 1.72 16.85 27.59
CA ASP A 358 2.32 17.72 26.58
C ASP A 358 3.46 17.01 25.85
N LEU A 359 3.46 17.07 24.51
CA LEU A 359 4.45 16.37 23.67
C LEU A 359 5.89 16.83 23.97
N LEU A 360 6.12 18.13 24.17
CA LEU A 360 7.45 18.67 24.45
C LEU A 360 8.00 18.14 25.78
N GLU A 361 7.14 18.07 26.81
CA GLU A 361 7.52 17.51 28.11
C GLU A 361 7.82 16.02 28.02
N VAL A 362 7.07 15.26 27.19
CA VAL A 362 7.36 13.86 26.91
C VAL A 362 8.72 13.73 26.22
N VAL A 363 8.98 14.48 25.14
CA VAL A 363 10.25 14.45 24.39
C VAL A 363 11.44 14.75 25.31
N LYS A 364 11.35 15.76 26.18
CA LYS A 364 12.40 16.10 27.15
C LYS A 364 12.61 15.02 28.21
N THR A 365 11.54 14.32 28.59
CA THR A 365 11.57 13.31 29.65
C THR A 365 12.10 11.96 29.15
N VAL A 366 11.56 11.43 28.03
CA VAL A 366 11.91 10.09 27.54
C VAL A 366 13.08 10.11 26.56
N LYS A 367 13.46 11.29 26.08
CA LYS A 367 14.61 11.54 25.18
C LYS A 367 14.61 10.64 23.94
N PRO A 368 13.55 10.67 23.12
CA PRO A 368 13.49 9.86 21.93
C PRO A 368 14.52 10.30 20.90
N THR A 369 14.99 9.35 20.11
CA THR A 369 15.84 9.57 18.93
C THR A 369 15.06 9.43 17.63
N ILE A 370 13.91 8.73 17.71
CA ILE A 370 12.95 8.55 16.62
C ILE A 370 11.58 9.05 17.09
N LEU A 371 11.00 10.01 16.37
CA LEU A 371 9.65 10.55 16.57
C LEU A 371 8.82 10.33 15.32
N VAL A 372 7.74 9.56 15.45
CA VAL A 372 6.79 9.27 14.35
C VAL A 372 5.41 9.82 14.71
N GLY A 373 4.86 10.69 13.86
CA GLY A 373 3.55 11.29 14.01
C GLY A 373 2.49 10.61 13.16
N THR A 374 1.40 10.19 13.79
CA THR A 374 0.20 9.62 13.17
C THR A 374 -1.05 10.12 13.89
N SER A 375 -0.96 11.33 14.43
CA SER A 375 -1.92 11.90 15.38
C SER A 375 -3.11 12.58 14.73
N THR A 376 -2.99 12.96 13.44
CA THR A 376 -3.91 13.86 12.74
C THR A 376 -4.10 15.24 13.43
N GLN A 377 -3.10 15.62 14.28
CA GLN A 377 -3.09 16.91 14.96
C GLN A 377 -2.08 17.85 14.28
N PRO A 378 -2.54 18.83 13.48
CA PRO A 378 -1.66 19.65 12.67
C PRO A 378 -0.74 20.55 13.53
N ASN A 379 0.49 20.74 13.04
CA ASN A 379 1.48 21.67 13.60
C ASN A 379 1.90 21.37 15.06
N THR A 380 1.78 20.11 15.50
CA THR A 380 2.15 19.70 16.86
C THR A 380 3.62 19.39 17.00
N PHE A 381 4.34 19.10 15.92
CA PHE A 381 5.80 19.07 15.94
C PHE A 381 6.33 20.50 15.82
N THR A 382 6.25 21.23 16.92
CA THR A 382 6.69 22.62 16.99
C THR A 382 8.20 22.74 16.91
N LYS A 383 8.71 23.98 16.73
CA LYS A 383 10.13 24.25 16.73
C LYS A 383 10.84 23.74 18.00
N GLU A 384 10.23 23.95 19.16
CA GLU A 384 10.75 23.52 20.45
C GLU A 384 10.83 21.99 20.56
N VAL A 385 9.86 21.27 19.97
CA VAL A 385 9.88 19.79 19.89
C VAL A 385 11.04 19.33 19.02
N VAL A 386 11.22 19.94 17.83
CA VAL A 386 12.30 19.58 16.90
C VAL A 386 13.68 19.91 17.51
N GLU A 387 13.82 21.07 18.17
CA GLU A 387 15.07 21.44 18.88
C GLU A 387 15.37 20.45 20.02
N ALA A 388 14.37 20.06 20.82
CA ALA A 388 14.53 19.05 21.87
C ALA A 388 14.94 17.68 21.32
N MET A 389 14.42 17.28 20.14
CA MET A 389 14.87 16.07 19.46
C MET A 389 16.35 16.16 19.06
N CYS A 390 16.81 17.33 18.59
CA CYS A 390 18.23 17.57 18.25
C CYS A 390 19.15 17.64 19.48
N GLU A 391 18.62 17.85 20.69
CA GLU A 391 19.37 17.72 21.95
C GLU A 391 19.53 16.24 22.36
N ASN A 392 18.57 15.38 21.97
CA ASN A 392 18.59 13.96 22.31
C ASN A 392 19.47 13.12 21.37
N ALA A 393 19.61 13.51 20.12
CA ALA A 393 20.38 12.81 19.09
C ALA A 393 21.08 13.80 18.16
N GLU A 394 22.25 13.43 17.65
CA GLU A 394 22.98 14.26 16.68
C GLU A 394 22.18 14.41 15.38
N ARG A 395 21.53 13.33 14.94
CA ARG A 395 20.67 13.28 13.76
C ARG A 395 19.36 12.55 14.08
N PRO A 396 18.37 13.23 14.67
CA PRO A 396 17.11 12.60 15.04
C PRO A 396 16.28 12.23 13.80
N VAL A 397 15.50 11.16 13.93
CA VAL A 397 14.47 10.78 12.94
C VAL A 397 13.15 11.43 13.31
N ILE A 398 12.58 12.25 12.42
CA ILE A 398 11.30 12.96 12.66
C ILE A 398 10.41 12.77 11.44
N PHE A 399 9.41 11.90 11.55
CA PHE A 399 8.50 11.53 10.48
C PHE A 399 7.06 11.97 10.77
N PRO A 400 6.60 13.12 10.24
CA PRO A 400 5.19 13.54 10.30
C PRO A 400 4.40 12.77 9.23
N LEU A 401 3.70 11.71 9.61
CA LEU A 401 3.06 10.80 8.66
C LEU A 401 1.55 11.00 8.50
N SER A 402 0.94 11.93 9.26
CA SER A 402 -0.49 12.19 9.11
C SER A 402 -0.82 12.80 7.75
N ASN A 403 -1.92 12.34 7.16
CA ASN A 403 -2.50 12.85 5.92
C ASN A 403 -3.99 13.16 6.11
N PRO A 404 -4.61 14.01 5.29
CA PRO A 404 -4.01 14.87 4.25
C PRO A 404 -3.16 16.02 4.82
N THR A 405 -2.57 16.85 3.95
CA THR A 405 -1.66 17.95 4.29
C THR A 405 -2.12 18.82 5.47
N LYS A 406 -3.43 19.13 5.53
CA LYS A 406 -4.01 19.94 6.61
C LYS A 406 -3.96 19.28 8.00
N LEU A 407 -3.61 18.00 8.08
CA LEU A 407 -3.54 17.23 9.33
C LEU A 407 -2.10 16.84 9.70
N ALA A 408 -1.10 17.19 8.86
CA ALA A 408 0.30 16.86 9.09
C ALA A 408 0.85 17.56 10.36
N GLU A 409 1.59 16.85 11.16
CA GLU A 409 2.18 17.35 12.41
C GLU A 409 3.19 18.48 12.20
N ALA A 410 3.89 18.49 11.08
CA ALA A 410 4.76 19.57 10.60
C ALA A 410 5.01 19.44 9.09
N THR A 411 5.54 20.48 8.46
CA THR A 411 6.07 20.40 7.11
C THR A 411 7.52 19.89 7.11
N ALA A 412 7.95 19.24 6.04
CA ALA A 412 9.36 18.83 5.90
C ALA A 412 10.30 20.05 5.97
N LYS A 413 9.90 21.17 5.38
CA LYS A 413 10.64 22.43 5.40
C LYS A 413 10.90 22.91 6.81
N ASP A 414 9.86 23.00 7.63
CA ASP A 414 9.97 23.45 9.02
C ASP A 414 10.94 22.56 9.82
N ILE A 415 10.82 21.22 9.68
CA ILE A 415 11.69 20.28 10.39
C ILE A 415 13.15 20.45 9.94
N ILE A 416 13.42 20.57 8.64
CA ILE A 416 14.80 20.79 8.14
C ILE A 416 15.37 22.10 8.65
N GLU A 417 14.62 23.19 8.58
CA GLU A 417 15.07 24.52 9.05
C GLU A 417 15.31 24.52 10.56
N TRP A 418 14.37 24.04 11.38
CA TRP A 418 14.47 24.03 12.85
C TRP A 418 15.52 23.07 13.38
N SER A 419 15.78 21.97 12.68
CA SER A 419 16.87 21.06 13.02
C SER A 419 18.23 21.49 12.49
N ASN A 420 18.32 22.64 11.77
CA ASN A 420 19.51 23.06 11.05
C ASN A 420 20.07 21.99 10.09
N GLY A 421 19.17 21.28 9.39
CA GLY A 421 19.50 20.22 8.44
C GLY A 421 19.96 18.89 9.06
N LYS A 422 19.82 18.72 10.37
CA LYS A 422 20.28 17.51 11.07
C LYS A 422 19.27 16.36 10.99
N ALA A 423 17.96 16.66 11.07
CA ALA A 423 16.92 15.66 11.13
C ALA A 423 16.82 14.84 9.84
N PHE A 424 16.56 13.55 9.98
CA PHE A 424 16.06 12.70 8.91
C PHE A 424 14.54 12.86 8.82
N VAL A 425 14.04 13.15 7.61
CA VAL A 425 12.63 13.47 7.40
C VAL A 425 12.05 12.60 6.29
N ALA A 426 10.92 11.97 6.59
CA ALA A 426 9.98 11.44 5.59
C ALA A 426 8.57 11.88 5.97
N THR A 427 7.69 12.06 5.00
CA THR A 427 6.33 12.59 5.21
C THR A 427 5.28 11.60 4.73
N GLY A 428 4.08 11.62 5.31
CA GLY A 428 2.95 10.82 4.83
C GLY A 428 2.29 11.39 3.56
N ILE A 429 2.58 12.65 3.24
CA ILE A 429 2.06 13.38 2.09
C ILE A 429 3.18 13.67 1.09
N PRO A 430 2.89 13.91 -0.20
CA PRO A 430 3.86 14.46 -1.13
C PRO A 430 4.42 15.80 -0.60
N SER A 431 5.73 15.98 -0.68
CA SER A 431 6.42 17.20 -0.25
C SER A 431 7.47 17.59 -1.29
N ASP A 432 7.59 18.89 -1.51
CA ASP A 432 8.68 19.42 -2.34
C ASP A 432 10.02 19.21 -1.66
N ASP A 433 11.09 19.16 -2.44
CA ASP A 433 12.46 19.20 -1.95
C ASP A 433 12.72 20.51 -1.19
N VAL A 434 13.61 20.48 -0.20
CA VAL A 434 13.92 21.62 0.66
C VAL A 434 15.35 22.07 0.43
N GLU A 435 15.52 23.28 -0.11
CA GLU A 435 16.82 23.95 -0.21
C GLU A 435 17.15 24.63 1.13
N PHE A 436 18.21 24.18 1.81
CA PHE A 436 18.65 24.76 3.06
C PHE A 436 20.17 24.74 3.19
N ASN A 437 20.78 25.90 3.48
CA ASN A 437 22.23 26.08 3.63
C ASN A 437 23.08 25.52 2.45
N GLY A 438 22.56 25.63 1.22
CA GLY A 438 23.24 25.16 0.01
C GLY A 438 23.16 23.64 -0.21
N VAL A 439 22.33 22.94 0.56
CA VAL A 439 22.02 21.52 0.39
C VAL A 439 20.58 21.38 -0.05
N ASN A 440 20.34 20.59 -1.12
CA ASN A 440 19.00 20.18 -1.51
C ASN A 440 18.63 18.88 -0.76
N TYR A 441 17.67 18.97 0.14
CA TYR A 441 17.10 17.82 0.87
C TYR A 441 15.96 17.26 0.06
N VAL A 442 16.15 16.06 -0.49
CA VAL A 442 15.08 15.32 -1.18
C VAL A 442 14.18 14.66 -0.13
N ILE A 443 12.89 14.95 -0.20
CA ILE A 443 11.93 14.46 0.80
C ILE A 443 11.23 13.21 0.28
N GLY A 444 11.47 12.07 0.94
CA GLY A 444 10.79 10.82 0.67
C GLY A 444 9.38 10.80 1.27
N GLN A 445 8.43 10.25 0.52
CA GLN A 445 7.08 10.00 1.02
C GLN A 445 6.97 8.56 1.55
N ALA A 446 6.42 8.40 2.75
CA ALA A 446 6.05 7.09 3.30
C ALA A 446 4.75 6.59 2.62
N ASN A 447 4.88 6.19 1.35
CA ASN A 447 3.80 5.68 0.52
C ASN A 447 3.93 4.15 0.40
N ASN A 448 2.88 3.42 0.77
CA ASN A 448 2.84 1.96 0.74
C ASN A 448 3.13 1.40 -0.67
N ALA A 449 2.86 2.18 -1.73
CA ALA A 449 3.19 1.80 -3.11
C ALA A 449 4.68 1.60 -3.37
N LEU A 450 5.57 2.07 -2.50
CA LEU A 450 7.00 1.71 -2.54
C LEU A 450 7.26 0.26 -2.13
N ILE A 451 6.35 -0.37 -1.37
CA ILE A 451 6.58 -1.68 -0.75
C ILE A 451 5.73 -2.78 -1.38
N TYR A 452 4.37 -2.63 -1.36
CA TYR A 452 3.50 -3.76 -1.65
C TYR A 452 3.68 -4.34 -3.06
N PRO A 453 4.01 -3.57 -4.13
CA PRO A 453 4.20 -4.17 -5.44
C PRO A 453 5.39 -5.12 -5.49
N GLY A 454 6.52 -4.70 -4.92
CA GLY A 454 7.72 -5.53 -4.79
C GLY A 454 7.52 -6.73 -3.87
N LEU A 455 6.84 -6.52 -2.73
CA LEU A 455 6.50 -7.60 -1.81
C LEU A 455 5.68 -8.69 -2.52
N GLY A 456 4.60 -8.30 -3.21
CA GLY A 456 3.77 -9.24 -3.96
C GLY A 456 4.51 -9.93 -5.09
N LEU A 457 5.34 -9.21 -5.86
CA LEU A 457 6.18 -9.80 -6.90
C LEU A 457 7.12 -10.87 -6.31
N GLY A 458 7.76 -10.60 -5.17
CA GLY A 458 8.64 -11.55 -4.49
C GLY A 458 7.89 -12.80 -4.02
N MET A 459 6.70 -12.62 -3.43
CA MET A 459 5.82 -13.72 -3.02
C MET A 459 5.41 -14.60 -4.20
N LEU A 460 5.00 -13.99 -5.30
CA LEU A 460 4.53 -14.70 -6.49
C LEU A 460 5.66 -15.41 -7.24
N ALA A 461 6.81 -14.76 -7.43
CA ALA A 461 7.94 -15.31 -8.14
C ALA A 461 8.59 -16.50 -7.39
N SER A 462 8.63 -16.43 -6.05
CA SER A 462 9.11 -17.54 -5.22
C SER A 462 8.05 -18.59 -4.93
N GLU A 463 6.79 -18.35 -5.27
CA GLU A 463 5.63 -19.14 -4.84
C GLU A 463 5.66 -19.41 -3.33
N ALA A 464 5.99 -18.37 -2.54
CA ALA A 464 6.14 -18.50 -1.10
C ALA A 464 4.85 -18.99 -0.44
N SER A 465 4.98 -19.95 0.47
CA SER A 465 3.84 -20.55 1.16
C SER A 465 3.26 -19.67 2.29
N LEU A 466 4.07 -18.77 2.83
CA LEU A 466 3.69 -17.79 3.87
C LEU A 466 4.49 -16.50 3.67
N LEU A 467 3.96 -15.40 4.18
CA LEU A 467 4.69 -14.14 4.36
C LEU A 467 5.09 -14.03 5.84
N THR A 468 6.38 -14.06 6.12
CA THR A 468 6.94 -14.01 7.48
C THR A 468 7.40 -12.62 7.88
N ASP A 469 7.60 -12.39 9.18
CA ASP A 469 8.16 -11.13 9.70
C ASP A 469 9.57 -10.87 9.16
N GLU A 470 10.37 -11.91 8.96
CA GLU A 470 11.73 -11.79 8.39
C GLU A 470 11.70 -11.43 6.90
N MET A 471 10.72 -11.91 6.15
CA MET A 471 10.51 -11.48 4.75
C MET A 471 10.07 -10.01 4.68
N ILE A 472 9.22 -9.58 5.62
CA ILE A 472 8.81 -8.19 5.79
C ILE A 472 10.01 -7.30 6.15
N GLY A 473 10.86 -7.74 7.08
CA GLY A 473 12.12 -7.05 7.42
C GLY A 473 13.05 -6.92 6.20
N ALA A 474 13.21 -8.01 5.43
CA ALA A 474 14.01 -7.99 4.20
C ALA A 474 13.45 -7.01 3.16
N ALA A 475 12.11 -6.89 3.04
CA ALA A 475 11.47 -5.91 2.18
C ALA A 475 11.78 -4.46 2.61
N ALA A 476 11.68 -4.17 3.91
CA ALA A 476 11.98 -2.85 4.47
C ALA A 476 13.44 -2.44 4.26
N HIS A 477 14.39 -3.35 4.46
CA HIS A 477 15.81 -3.10 4.19
C HIS A 477 16.09 -2.84 2.70
N ALA A 478 15.38 -3.55 1.81
CA ALA A 478 15.62 -3.46 0.38
C ALA A 478 15.11 -2.15 -0.26
N VAL A 479 14.17 -1.46 0.38
CA VAL A 479 13.50 -0.27 -0.20
C VAL A 479 14.49 0.84 -0.53
N ASN A 480 15.53 1.00 0.26
CA ASN A 480 16.53 2.06 0.10
C ASN A 480 17.76 1.66 -0.73
N GLY A 481 17.80 0.44 -1.23
CA GLY A 481 18.96 -0.08 -1.94
C GLY A 481 19.29 0.63 -3.28
N ILE A 482 18.55 1.64 -3.68
CA ILE A 482 18.79 2.44 -4.91
C ILE A 482 19.21 3.88 -4.63
N VAL A 483 19.07 4.35 -3.38
CA VAL A 483 19.42 5.72 -2.99
C VAL A 483 20.91 5.79 -2.71
N ASP A 484 21.59 6.81 -3.24
CA ASP A 484 22.98 7.12 -2.87
C ASP A 484 22.99 7.89 -1.55
N ILE A 485 23.03 7.14 -0.45
CA ILE A 485 23.00 7.67 0.93
C ILE A 485 24.25 8.46 1.33
N THR A 486 25.31 8.48 0.50
CA THR A 486 26.54 9.23 0.79
C THR A 486 26.42 10.72 0.48
N LYS A 487 25.38 11.12 -0.26
CA LYS A 487 25.16 12.51 -0.63
C LYS A 487 24.48 13.30 0.49
N PRO A 488 24.94 14.53 0.78
CA PRO A 488 24.21 15.44 1.66
C PRO A 488 22.77 15.66 1.13
N GLY A 489 21.78 15.61 2.02
CA GLY A 489 20.37 15.76 1.64
C GLY A 489 19.73 14.55 0.97
N ALA A 490 20.41 13.38 0.96
CA ALA A 490 19.83 12.14 0.44
C ALA A 490 18.53 11.78 1.15
N PRO A 491 17.50 11.34 0.41
CA PRO A 491 16.22 10.95 1.00
C PRO A 491 16.36 9.65 1.81
N VAL A 492 15.59 9.53 2.87
CA VAL A 492 15.48 8.26 3.64
C VAL A 492 14.49 7.27 3.04
N LEU A 493 13.68 7.70 2.09
CA LEU A 493 12.85 6.85 1.24
C LEU A 493 13.01 7.30 -0.22
N PRO A 494 13.09 6.38 -1.17
CA PRO A 494 13.29 6.74 -2.57
C PRO A 494 12.09 7.50 -3.13
N PRO A 495 12.30 8.50 -4.00
CA PRO A 495 11.24 9.12 -4.77
C PRO A 495 10.43 8.10 -5.59
N PHE A 496 9.13 8.32 -5.74
CA PHE A 496 8.20 7.38 -6.38
C PHE A 496 8.57 7.05 -7.85
N LYS A 497 9.24 7.95 -8.55
CA LYS A 497 9.74 7.69 -9.92
C LYS A 497 10.64 6.46 -10.04
N TYR A 498 11.24 6.00 -8.93
CA TYR A 498 12.08 4.81 -8.88
C TYR A 498 11.33 3.53 -8.44
N VAL A 499 10.01 3.58 -8.34
CA VAL A 499 9.20 2.48 -7.80
C VAL A 499 9.41 1.15 -8.52
N ASN A 500 9.69 1.17 -9.83
CA ASN A 500 10.03 -0.06 -10.60
C ASN A 500 11.32 -0.73 -10.12
N GLU A 501 12.35 0.08 -9.86
CA GLU A 501 13.65 -0.41 -9.38
C GLU A 501 13.55 -0.87 -7.93
N VAL A 502 12.83 -0.10 -7.11
CA VAL A 502 12.51 -0.47 -5.72
C VAL A 502 11.77 -1.79 -5.69
N SER A 503 10.71 -1.94 -6.49
CA SER A 503 9.91 -3.16 -6.55
C SER A 503 10.75 -4.39 -6.91
N LEU A 504 11.71 -4.24 -7.84
CA LEU A 504 12.60 -5.34 -8.22
C LEU A 504 13.54 -5.73 -7.07
N LYS A 505 14.11 -4.76 -6.34
CA LYS A 505 14.99 -5.03 -5.19
C LYS A 505 14.23 -5.64 -4.02
N VAL A 506 13.08 -5.08 -3.69
CA VAL A 506 12.19 -5.61 -2.65
C VAL A 506 11.78 -7.05 -2.99
N ALA A 507 11.34 -7.30 -4.22
CA ALA A 507 10.93 -8.64 -4.65
C ALA A 507 12.08 -9.66 -4.54
N THR A 508 13.27 -9.27 -4.97
CA THR A 508 14.46 -10.14 -4.89
C THR A 508 14.81 -10.46 -3.43
N ALA A 509 14.76 -9.47 -2.53
CA ALA A 509 15.04 -9.68 -1.11
C ALA A 509 14.00 -10.59 -0.45
N VAL A 510 12.72 -10.38 -0.73
CA VAL A 510 11.60 -11.21 -0.23
C VAL A 510 11.73 -12.64 -0.73
N ALA A 511 11.96 -12.84 -2.03
CA ALA A 511 12.09 -14.18 -2.63
C ALA A 511 13.30 -14.94 -2.08
N LYS A 512 14.46 -14.28 -1.92
CA LYS A 512 15.65 -14.87 -1.29
C LYS A 512 15.38 -15.27 0.16
N LYS A 513 14.70 -14.40 0.92
CA LYS A 513 14.34 -14.70 2.32
C LYS A 513 13.37 -15.88 2.41
N ALA A 514 12.37 -15.94 1.52
CA ALA A 514 11.48 -17.10 1.41
C ALA A 514 12.24 -18.40 1.15
N GLN A 515 13.26 -18.37 0.27
CA GLN A 515 14.11 -19.51 -0.03
C GLN A 515 14.96 -19.91 1.19
N GLU A 516 15.60 -18.95 1.88
CA GLU A 516 16.39 -19.19 3.08
C GLU A 516 15.58 -19.88 4.19
N GLN A 517 14.29 -19.54 4.30
CA GLN A 517 13.38 -20.12 5.28
C GLN A 517 12.75 -21.45 4.81
N GLY A 518 13.04 -21.92 3.57
CA GLY A 518 12.43 -23.12 3.01
C GLY A 518 10.95 -22.98 2.67
N LEU A 519 10.46 -21.73 2.51
CA LEU A 519 9.06 -21.41 2.19
C LEU A 519 8.83 -21.22 0.69
N ALA A 520 9.88 -21.03 -0.12
CA ALA A 520 9.79 -20.93 -1.57
C ALA A 520 9.48 -22.28 -2.19
N ARG A 521 8.45 -22.34 -3.05
CA ARG A 521 8.03 -23.55 -3.79
C ARG A 521 8.40 -23.49 -5.27
N ALA A 522 8.88 -22.34 -5.76
CA ALA A 522 9.33 -22.19 -7.14
C ALA A 522 10.49 -23.12 -7.46
N ALA A 523 10.53 -23.65 -8.70
CA ALA A 523 11.57 -24.57 -9.15
C ALA A 523 12.92 -23.88 -9.39
N GLU A 524 12.93 -22.59 -9.72
CA GLU A 524 14.15 -21.81 -9.95
C GLU A 524 14.87 -21.59 -8.60
N GLN A 525 16.16 -21.87 -8.58
CA GLN A 525 17.00 -21.71 -7.39
C GLN A 525 17.66 -20.33 -7.30
N ASP A 526 17.85 -19.65 -8.42
CA ASP A 526 18.27 -18.24 -8.45
C ASP A 526 17.03 -17.35 -8.35
N MET A 527 16.74 -16.86 -7.13
CA MET A 527 15.57 -16.05 -6.87
C MET A 527 15.60 -14.69 -7.58
N GLU A 528 16.75 -14.12 -7.85
CA GLU A 528 16.84 -12.90 -8.65
C GLU A 528 16.42 -13.14 -10.09
N LYS A 529 16.87 -14.26 -10.66
CA LYS A 529 16.45 -14.69 -12.00
C LYS A 529 14.94 -15.00 -12.01
N ALA A 530 14.43 -15.75 -11.02
CA ALA A 530 13.02 -16.07 -10.90
C ALA A 530 12.15 -14.80 -10.89
N VAL A 531 12.53 -13.79 -10.11
CA VAL A 531 11.84 -12.50 -10.05
C VAL A 531 11.87 -11.78 -11.40
N ARG A 532 13.03 -11.73 -12.07
CA ARG A 532 13.16 -11.06 -13.38
C ARG A 532 12.34 -11.76 -14.47
N GLU A 533 12.32 -13.07 -14.50
CA GLU A 533 11.57 -13.88 -15.49
C GLU A 533 10.07 -13.88 -15.21
N PHE A 534 9.65 -13.73 -13.95
CA PHE A 534 8.22 -13.64 -13.59
C PHE A 534 7.58 -12.33 -14.07
N ARG A 535 8.36 -11.27 -14.23
CA ARG A 535 7.85 -9.96 -14.61
C ARG A 535 7.26 -9.96 -16.02
N TRP A 536 6.01 -9.56 -16.09
CA TRP A 536 5.36 -9.23 -17.34
C TRP A 536 5.78 -7.84 -17.83
N THR A 537 5.88 -7.67 -19.13
CA THR A 537 6.13 -6.38 -19.79
C THR A 537 5.05 -6.11 -20.83
N PRO A 538 4.52 -4.88 -20.91
CA PRO A 538 3.50 -4.52 -21.88
C PRO A 538 4.09 -4.49 -23.31
N LYS A 539 3.78 -5.53 -24.08
CA LYS A 539 4.18 -5.68 -25.49
C LYS A 539 3.16 -6.50 -26.26
N TYR A 540 3.00 -6.23 -27.55
CA TYR A 540 2.15 -7.01 -28.46
C TYR A 540 2.82 -8.26 -28.99
#